data_340e3a6b466df8ca7e75c41f28470696
#
_entry.id   340e3a6b466df8ca7e75c41f28470696
#
_cell.length_a   1.000
_cell.length_b   1.000
_cell.length_c   1.000
_cell.angle_alpha   90.00
_cell.angle_beta   90.00
_cell.angle_gamma   90.00
#
_symmetry.space_group_name_H-M   'P 1'
#
loop_
_entity.id
_entity.type
_entity.pdbx_description
1 polymer ?
#
loop_
_entity_poly.entity_id
_entity_poly.type
_entity_poly.pdbx_seq_one_letter_code
_entity_poly.pdbx_strand_id
1 'polypeptide(L)'
;MKKKHCFITWILTGCLILGGLTGCSNDKQTSTDSSGNSPQSTQAAESMTGHNENEDSNLGAWGRAMGAVLISINDGNPYYFGGYEATDANKKAARNILKSSWNISSRKDLLKQIRFLQNTGSRKDYRREAKDLKALSARERKKALNQVSGALKTHYNNLQYISDTWGKKGLLAWDLCRISHLAQRGYIADYINLDEAQAVLEPSASRLRKSFDNWDDIVNNWLDGYAYSSAIEIRSIEKTDYTSRQEIYQKLLSEQKDTDPLFDNKLFEEDIIPLGTVSYDSLMEEIKTTPKAKKKQNKASEKKMSQGKDSEEKTQ
;
A
#
# COMPACT_ATOMS: atom_id res chain seq x y z
N MET A 1 24.45 -13.57 33.40
CA MET A 1 22.99 -13.68 33.48
C MET A 1 22.22 -12.33 33.43
N LYS A 2 22.82 -11.18 33.70
CA LYS A 2 22.13 -9.86 33.71
C LYS A 2 21.79 -9.28 32.34
N LYS A 3 22.45 -9.70 31.26
CA LYS A 3 22.17 -9.19 29.88
C LYS A 3 20.87 -9.72 29.24
N LYS A 4 20.37 -10.91 29.65
CA LYS A 4 19.14 -11.50 29.08
C LYS A 4 17.84 -10.85 29.58
N HIS A 5 17.84 -10.29 30.79
CA HIS A 5 16.64 -9.64 31.34
C HIS A 5 16.39 -8.26 30.70
N CYS A 6 17.44 -7.57 30.25
CA CYS A 6 17.33 -6.29 29.56
C CYS A 6 16.73 -6.45 28.15
N PHE A 7 16.92 -7.63 27.52
CA PHE A 7 16.44 -7.90 26.16
C PHE A 7 14.91 -8.09 26.10
N ILE A 8 14.34 -8.77 27.11
CA ILE A 8 12.87 -8.97 27.20
C ILE A 8 12.17 -7.63 27.46
N THR A 9 12.76 -6.76 28.27
CA THR A 9 12.22 -5.42 28.54
C THR A 9 12.30 -4.52 27.30
N TRP A 10 13.31 -4.70 26.44
CA TRP A 10 13.48 -3.92 25.21
C TRP A 10 12.46 -4.32 24.12
N ILE A 11 12.13 -5.61 24.00
CA ILE A 11 11.07 -6.09 23.09
C ILE A 11 9.71 -5.50 23.52
N LEU A 12 9.45 -5.41 24.83
CA LEU A 12 8.20 -4.88 25.37
C LEU A 12 8.07 -3.35 25.27
N THR A 13 9.20 -2.63 25.20
CA THR A 13 9.19 -1.15 25.17
C THR A 13 9.30 -0.59 23.75
N GLY A 14 9.75 -1.39 22.77
CA GLY A 14 10.00 -0.94 21.39
C GLY A 14 8.74 -0.81 20.51
N CYS A 15 7.57 -1.29 20.97
CA CYS A 15 6.35 -1.36 20.15
C CYS A 15 5.36 -0.21 20.33
N LEU A 16 5.67 0.83 21.08
CA LEU A 16 4.76 1.98 21.24
C LEU A 16 4.91 3.08 20.18
N ILE A 17 5.69 2.82 19.12
CA ILE A 17 5.60 3.62 17.90
C ILE A 17 4.78 2.85 16.87
N LEU A 18 3.54 2.55 17.20
CA LEU A 18 2.47 2.39 16.22
C LEU A 18 2.15 3.80 15.69
N GLY A 19 3.14 4.39 15.05
CA GLY A 19 2.96 5.59 14.23
C GLY A 19 1.95 5.26 13.15
N GLY A 20 0.75 5.82 13.27
CA GLY A 20 -0.42 5.59 12.47
C GLY A 20 -0.16 5.45 10.98
N LEU A 21 -0.23 4.23 10.50
CA LEU A 21 -0.56 3.89 9.14
C LEU A 21 -1.79 2.98 9.18
N THR A 22 -2.80 3.38 9.95
CA THR A 22 -4.16 2.88 9.82
C THR A 22 -4.76 3.51 8.56
N GLY A 23 -4.27 3.11 7.42
CA GLY A 23 -4.98 3.32 6.17
C GLY A 23 -6.18 2.40 6.16
N CYS A 24 -7.38 2.99 6.18
CA CYS A 24 -8.69 2.37 6.08
C CYS A 24 -9.28 1.79 7.39
N SER A 25 -9.63 2.66 8.32
CA SER A 25 -10.78 2.45 9.19
C SER A 25 -11.81 3.53 8.87
N ASN A 26 -12.94 3.14 8.30
CA ASN A 26 -14.11 4.01 8.23
C ASN A 26 -14.68 4.09 9.65
N ASP A 27 -14.48 5.21 10.32
CA ASP A 27 -15.31 5.60 11.46
C ASP A 27 -16.73 5.83 10.95
N LYS A 28 -17.62 4.92 11.29
CA LYS A 28 -19.05 5.13 11.14
C LYS A 28 -19.47 6.28 12.07
N GLN A 29 -19.63 7.43 11.49
CA GLN A 29 -20.39 8.51 12.10
C GLN A 29 -21.87 8.08 12.17
N THR A 30 -22.39 7.91 13.38
CA THR A 30 -23.81 7.74 13.68
C THR A 30 -24.57 8.95 13.14
N SER A 31 -25.36 8.75 12.10
CA SER A 31 -26.35 9.70 11.65
C SER A 31 -27.73 9.25 12.10
N THR A 32 -28.37 10.11 12.86
CA THR A 32 -29.79 10.13 13.18
C THR A 32 -30.65 10.19 11.91
N ASP A 33 -31.79 9.51 11.98
CA ASP A 33 -32.88 9.43 11.02
C ASP A 33 -33.21 10.71 10.24
N SER A 34 -33.35 10.56 8.92
CA SER A 34 -34.30 11.33 8.11
C SER A 34 -34.70 10.50 6.89
N SER A 35 -35.97 10.15 6.83
CA SER A 35 -36.69 9.59 5.69
C SER A 35 -36.46 10.41 4.41
N GLY A 36 -36.06 9.75 3.33
CA GLY A 36 -36.03 10.39 2.01
C GLY A 36 -35.57 9.42 0.93
N ASN A 37 -36.50 8.97 0.10
CA ASN A 37 -36.42 8.17 -1.12
C ASN A 37 -35.03 8.12 -1.78
N SER A 38 -34.43 6.93 -1.83
CA SER A 38 -33.31 6.62 -2.72
C SER A 38 -33.85 6.32 -4.12
N PRO A 39 -33.31 6.92 -5.18
CA PRO A 39 -33.50 6.43 -6.53
C PRO A 39 -32.65 5.18 -6.73
N GLN A 40 -33.29 4.16 -7.22
CA GLN A 40 -32.79 2.86 -7.61
C GLN A 40 -31.60 2.99 -8.58
N SER A 41 -30.42 2.51 -8.17
CA SER A 41 -29.19 2.45 -8.98
C SER A 41 -29.23 1.23 -9.93
N THR A 42 -30.06 1.28 -10.95
CA THR A 42 -30.14 0.25 -12.01
C THR A 42 -29.74 0.76 -13.40
N GLN A 43 -29.04 1.91 -13.50
CA GLN A 43 -28.62 2.47 -14.79
C GLN A 43 -27.13 2.80 -14.94
N ALA A 44 -26.26 2.37 -14.01
CA ALA A 44 -24.82 2.65 -14.10
C ALA A 44 -24.00 1.60 -14.89
N ALA A 45 -24.63 0.54 -15.43
CA ALA A 45 -23.91 -0.55 -16.09
C ALA A 45 -23.75 -0.40 -17.62
N GLU A 46 -24.38 0.58 -18.25
CA GLU A 46 -24.43 0.64 -19.74
C GLU A 46 -23.68 1.80 -20.40
N SER A 47 -22.92 2.62 -19.66
CA SER A 47 -22.25 3.80 -20.23
C SER A 47 -20.73 3.83 -20.03
N MET A 48 -20.04 2.69 -19.93
CA MET A 48 -18.58 2.65 -19.90
C MET A 48 -18.01 2.16 -21.24
N THR A 49 -18.24 2.89 -22.32
CA THR A 49 -17.60 2.68 -23.63
C THR A 49 -16.36 3.55 -23.78
N GLY A 50 -15.37 3.34 -22.93
CA GLY A 50 -14.07 3.95 -23.02
C GLY A 50 -13.02 3.01 -22.45
N HIS A 51 -12.97 1.77 -22.96
CA HIS A 51 -11.84 0.88 -22.68
C HIS A 51 -10.59 1.54 -23.24
N ASN A 52 -9.68 1.93 -22.35
CA ASN A 52 -8.34 2.30 -22.75
C ASN A 52 -7.58 0.99 -23.02
N GLU A 53 -7.10 0.78 -24.25
CA GLU A 53 -6.38 -0.44 -24.65
C GLU A 53 -5.26 -0.85 -23.68
N ASN A 54 -4.71 0.11 -22.92
CA ASN A 54 -3.69 -0.16 -21.90
C ASN A 54 -4.25 -0.72 -20.58
N GLU A 55 -5.56 -0.73 -20.35
CA GLU A 55 -6.14 -1.35 -19.16
C GLU A 55 -6.07 -2.88 -19.21
N ASP A 56 -6.04 -3.45 -20.41
CA ASP A 56 -5.94 -4.88 -20.66
C ASP A 56 -4.51 -5.40 -20.72
N SER A 57 -3.52 -4.56 -20.43
CA SER A 57 -2.14 -4.98 -20.37
C SER A 57 -1.92 -6.00 -19.22
N ASN A 58 -0.90 -6.85 -19.37
CA ASN A 58 -0.48 -7.78 -18.32
C ASN A 58 -0.23 -7.06 -16.98
N LEU A 59 0.38 -5.86 -16.99
CA LEU A 59 0.56 -5.04 -15.79
C LEU A 59 -0.75 -4.45 -15.26
N GLY A 60 -1.69 -4.11 -16.13
CA GLY A 60 -3.05 -3.70 -15.76
C GLY A 60 -3.78 -4.83 -15.02
N ALA A 61 -3.72 -6.05 -15.55
CA ALA A 61 -4.31 -7.24 -14.93
C ALA A 61 -3.67 -7.54 -13.55
N TRP A 62 -2.34 -7.51 -13.45
CA TRP A 62 -1.64 -7.62 -12.16
C TRP A 62 -2.09 -6.53 -11.17
N GLY A 63 -2.22 -5.29 -11.64
CA GLY A 63 -2.67 -4.17 -10.82
C GLY A 63 -4.08 -4.36 -10.28
N ARG A 64 -5.02 -4.77 -11.14
CA ARG A 64 -6.41 -5.07 -10.73
C ARG A 64 -6.44 -6.16 -9.68
N ALA A 65 -5.83 -7.31 -9.94
CA ALA A 65 -5.81 -8.44 -9.01
C ALA A 65 -5.17 -8.10 -7.65
N MET A 66 -4.00 -7.45 -7.65
CA MET A 66 -3.30 -7.02 -6.42
C MET A 66 -4.13 -6.05 -5.58
N GLY A 67 -4.98 -5.23 -6.21
CA GLY A 67 -5.78 -4.20 -5.54
C GLY A 67 -7.22 -4.61 -5.26
N ALA A 68 -7.71 -5.71 -5.81
CA ALA A 68 -9.11 -6.07 -5.92
C ALA A 68 -9.89 -6.01 -4.62
N VAL A 69 -9.41 -6.68 -3.58
CA VAL A 69 -10.09 -6.72 -2.27
C VAL A 69 -10.17 -5.32 -1.66
N LEU A 70 -9.11 -4.52 -1.77
CA LEU A 70 -9.09 -3.18 -1.18
C LEU A 70 -9.93 -2.18 -1.97
N ILE A 71 -10.03 -2.33 -3.28
CA ILE A 71 -10.95 -1.55 -4.12
C ILE A 71 -12.39 -1.89 -3.77
N SER A 72 -12.74 -3.18 -3.69
CA SER A 72 -14.09 -3.63 -3.38
C SER A 72 -14.56 -3.22 -1.99
N ILE A 73 -13.67 -3.22 -0.99
CA ILE A 73 -14.02 -2.77 0.37
C ILE A 73 -14.33 -1.27 0.45
N ASN A 74 -13.88 -0.51 -0.54
CA ASN A 74 -14.14 0.92 -0.69
C ASN A 74 -15.22 1.19 -1.76
N ASP A 75 -16.08 0.23 -2.04
CA ASP A 75 -17.21 0.34 -3.00
C ASP A 75 -16.75 0.66 -4.44
N GLY A 76 -15.51 0.35 -4.81
CA GLY A 76 -14.99 0.47 -6.17
C GLY A 76 -15.21 -0.81 -6.97
N ASN A 77 -15.21 -0.69 -8.29
CA ASN A 77 -15.26 -1.84 -9.20
C ASN A 77 -13.84 -2.41 -9.43
N PRO A 78 -13.51 -3.62 -8.93
CA PRO A 78 -12.17 -4.19 -9.05
C PRO A 78 -11.78 -4.61 -10.46
N TYR A 79 -12.75 -4.69 -11.40
CA TYR A 79 -12.51 -5.03 -12.81
C TYR A 79 -11.99 -3.84 -13.62
N TYR A 80 -12.03 -2.61 -13.08
CA TYR A 80 -11.46 -1.42 -13.70
C TYR A 80 -10.20 -0.96 -12.98
N PHE A 81 -9.19 -0.57 -13.73
CA PHE A 81 -7.98 -0.03 -13.13
C PHE A 81 -8.30 1.32 -12.44
N GLY A 82 -8.07 1.40 -11.14
CA GLY A 82 -8.45 2.54 -10.31
C GLY A 82 -9.78 2.37 -9.57
N GLY A 83 -10.65 1.49 -10.05
CA GLY A 83 -11.91 1.12 -9.40
C GLY A 83 -13.04 2.14 -9.53
N TYR A 84 -12.76 3.31 -10.13
CA TYR A 84 -13.71 4.43 -10.26
C TYR A 84 -13.45 5.21 -11.54
N GLU A 85 -14.49 5.87 -12.05
CA GLU A 85 -14.32 6.88 -13.10
C GLU A 85 -13.52 8.10 -12.58
N ALA A 86 -12.70 8.71 -13.44
CA ALA A 86 -11.87 9.86 -13.10
C ALA A 86 -12.66 11.20 -13.11
N THR A 87 -13.85 11.23 -12.49
CA THR A 87 -14.63 12.45 -12.28
C THR A 87 -13.95 13.40 -11.28
N ASP A 88 -14.29 14.68 -11.30
CA ASP A 88 -13.74 15.65 -10.33
C ASP A 88 -14.04 15.28 -8.89
N ALA A 89 -15.22 14.69 -8.62
CA ALA A 89 -15.59 14.19 -7.30
C ALA A 89 -14.67 13.05 -6.86
N ASN A 90 -14.43 12.06 -7.72
CA ASN A 90 -13.57 10.91 -7.44
C ASN A 90 -12.10 11.32 -7.35
N LYS A 91 -11.63 12.27 -8.18
CA LYS A 91 -10.30 12.87 -8.05
C LYS A 91 -10.09 13.51 -6.68
N LYS A 92 -11.07 14.30 -6.23
CA LYS A 92 -11.02 14.95 -4.90
C LYS A 92 -11.04 13.91 -3.77
N ALA A 93 -11.89 12.88 -3.86
CA ALA A 93 -11.98 11.81 -2.88
C ALA A 93 -10.65 11.02 -2.81
N ALA A 94 -10.06 10.65 -3.96
CA ALA A 94 -8.78 9.97 -4.02
C ALA A 94 -7.64 10.80 -3.39
N ARG A 95 -7.57 12.10 -3.68
CA ARG A 95 -6.59 13.02 -3.06
C ARG A 95 -6.76 13.11 -1.54
N ASN A 96 -8.00 13.16 -1.06
CA ASN A 96 -8.28 13.18 0.39
C ASN A 96 -7.82 11.90 1.08
N ILE A 97 -8.10 10.72 0.50
CA ILE A 97 -7.66 9.43 1.03
C ILE A 97 -6.13 9.34 1.03
N LEU A 98 -5.47 9.71 -0.09
CA LEU A 98 -4.02 9.72 -0.18
C LEU A 98 -3.38 10.65 0.88
N LYS A 99 -3.99 11.81 1.12
CA LYS A 99 -3.51 12.76 2.14
C LYS A 99 -3.74 12.25 3.56
N SER A 100 -4.95 11.82 3.89
CA SER A 100 -5.34 11.44 5.27
C SER A 100 -4.67 10.14 5.70
N SER A 101 -4.65 9.11 4.83
CA SER A 101 -4.19 7.77 5.19
C SER A 101 -2.70 7.55 4.91
N TRP A 102 -2.09 8.33 4.00
CA TRP A 102 -0.72 8.10 3.54
C TRP A 102 0.18 9.34 3.63
N ASN A 103 -0.37 10.50 4.01
CA ASN A 103 0.34 11.78 4.00
C ASN A 103 0.92 12.13 2.61
N ILE A 104 0.21 11.73 1.54
CA ILE A 104 0.57 11.96 0.15
C ILE A 104 -0.25 13.15 -0.37
N SER A 105 0.41 14.22 -0.77
CA SER A 105 -0.23 15.44 -1.30
C SER A 105 0.28 15.83 -2.68
N SER A 106 1.18 15.04 -3.26
CA SER A 106 1.78 15.31 -4.56
C SER A 106 2.23 14.02 -5.25
N ARG A 107 2.45 14.11 -6.59
CA ARG A 107 3.13 13.07 -7.36
C ARG A 107 4.44 12.61 -6.70
N LYS A 108 5.27 13.56 -6.27
CA LYS A 108 6.55 13.26 -5.63
C LYS A 108 6.40 12.45 -4.35
N ASP A 109 5.39 12.74 -3.53
CA ASP A 109 5.13 12.01 -2.29
C ASP A 109 4.63 10.60 -2.61
N LEU A 110 3.75 10.47 -3.62
CA LEU A 110 3.27 9.19 -4.12
C LEU A 110 4.43 8.27 -4.55
N LEU A 111 5.29 8.76 -5.43
CA LEU A 111 6.44 7.98 -5.93
C LEU A 111 7.43 7.63 -4.81
N LYS A 112 7.66 8.51 -3.83
CA LYS A 112 8.47 8.18 -2.65
C LYS A 112 7.86 7.07 -1.81
N GLN A 113 6.55 7.09 -1.60
CA GLN A 113 5.86 6.07 -0.82
C GLN A 113 5.85 4.72 -1.55
N ILE A 114 5.62 4.71 -2.87
CA ILE A 114 5.76 3.52 -3.72
C ILE A 114 7.18 2.94 -3.59
N ARG A 115 8.22 3.76 -3.75
CA ARG A 115 9.61 3.32 -3.58
C ARG A 115 9.91 2.78 -2.18
N PHE A 116 9.34 3.41 -1.14
CA PHE A 116 9.49 2.92 0.23
C PHE A 116 8.88 1.53 0.39
N LEU A 117 7.65 1.30 -0.09
CA LEU A 117 7.01 -0.02 -0.02
C LEU A 117 7.76 -1.05 -0.85
N GLN A 118 8.24 -0.70 -2.04
CA GLN A 118 8.99 -1.60 -2.91
C GLN A 118 10.28 -2.10 -2.25
N ASN A 119 11.03 -1.21 -1.60
CA ASN A 119 12.38 -1.51 -1.09
C ASN A 119 12.41 -1.90 0.38
N THR A 120 11.53 -1.36 1.19
CA THR A 120 11.61 -1.41 2.65
C THR A 120 10.30 -1.89 3.25
N GLY A 121 9.26 -1.07 3.19
CA GLY A 121 7.93 -1.31 3.72
C GLY A 121 7.90 -1.73 5.19
N SER A 122 6.80 -2.34 5.60
CA SER A 122 6.62 -2.94 6.92
C SER A 122 7.54 -4.15 7.16
N ARG A 123 8.03 -4.76 6.06
CA ARG A 123 8.95 -5.91 6.12
C ARG A 123 10.21 -5.65 6.92
N LYS A 124 10.67 -4.40 7.01
CA LYS A 124 11.88 -4.05 7.78
C LYS A 124 11.68 -4.30 9.26
N ASP A 125 10.62 -3.75 9.82
CA ASP A 125 10.33 -3.89 11.25
C ASP A 125 9.92 -5.30 11.60
N TYR A 126 9.06 -5.92 10.78
CA TYR A 126 8.71 -7.32 10.89
C TYR A 126 9.96 -8.23 10.97
N ARG A 127 10.94 -8.07 10.05
CA ARG A 127 12.15 -8.91 10.05
C ARG A 127 12.98 -8.72 11.30
N ARG A 128 13.05 -7.51 11.85
CA ARG A 128 13.72 -7.25 13.13
C ARG A 128 13.01 -8.01 14.25
N GLU A 129 11.72 -7.84 14.39
CA GLU A 129 10.92 -8.47 15.44
C GLU A 129 10.90 -10.00 15.32
N ALA A 130 10.75 -10.54 14.10
CA ALA A 130 10.81 -11.98 13.87
C ALA A 130 12.18 -12.58 14.21
N LYS A 131 13.27 -11.86 13.93
CA LYS A 131 14.62 -12.26 14.35
C LYS A 131 14.76 -12.30 15.86
N ASP A 132 14.26 -11.28 16.54
CA ASP A 132 14.32 -11.18 17.99
C ASP A 132 13.47 -12.27 18.66
N LEU A 133 12.28 -12.53 18.13
CA LEU A 133 11.41 -13.62 18.58
C LEU A 133 12.06 -15.00 18.38
N LYS A 134 12.70 -15.23 17.24
CA LYS A 134 13.40 -16.49 16.93
C LYS A 134 14.64 -16.72 17.81
N ALA A 135 15.26 -15.67 18.32
CA ALA A 135 16.40 -15.79 19.23
C ALA A 135 16.00 -16.32 20.62
N LEU A 136 14.73 -16.28 20.97
CA LEU A 136 14.19 -16.82 22.22
C LEU A 136 13.93 -18.32 22.10
N SER A 137 14.24 -19.09 23.15
CA SER A 137 13.76 -20.47 23.28
C SER A 137 12.24 -20.53 23.36
N ALA A 138 11.63 -21.69 23.07
CA ALA A 138 10.17 -21.88 23.18
C ALA A 138 9.64 -21.51 24.57
N ARG A 139 10.39 -21.84 25.65
CA ARG A 139 10.03 -21.50 27.03
C ARG A 139 10.06 -19.98 27.27
N GLU A 140 11.09 -19.30 26.76
CA GLU A 140 11.22 -17.84 26.89
C GLU A 140 10.12 -17.12 26.11
N ARG A 141 9.80 -17.56 24.88
CA ARG A 141 8.67 -17.04 24.09
C ARG A 141 7.34 -17.16 24.82
N LYS A 142 7.02 -18.37 25.31
CA LYS A 142 5.78 -18.61 26.10
C LYS A 142 5.72 -17.71 27.33
N LYS A 143 6.84 -17.54 28.05
CA LYS A 143 6.91 -16.64 29.21
C LYS A 143 6.67 -15.18 28.81
N ALA A 144 7.27 -14.71 27.71
CA ALA A 144 7.09 -13.34 27.22
C ALA A 144 5.64 -13.09 26.79
N LEU A 145 5.02 -14.01 26.06
CA LEU A 145 3.61 -13.92 25.63
C LEU A 145 2.62 -13.92 26.81
N ASN A 146 2.94 -14.59 27.89
CA ASN A 146 2.10 -14.56 29.10
C ASN A 146 2.23 -13.26 29.93
N GLN A 147 3.24 -12.43 29.62
CA GLN A 147 3.44 -11.13 30.29
C GLN A 147 2.78 -9.96 29.55
N VAL A 148 2.22 -10.22 28.37
CA VAL A 148 1.53 -9.22 27.55
C VAL A 148 0.05 -9.62 27.39
N SER A 149 -0.79 -8.63 27.13
CA SER A 149 -2.24 -8.81 26.92
C SER A 149 -2.75 -7.91 25.80
N GLY A 150 -4.04 -8.10 25.45
CA GLY A 150 -4.71 -7.29 24.43
C GLY A 150 -3.98 -7.26 23.08
N ALA A 151 -3.99 -6.11 22.43
CA ALA A 151 -3.44 -5.90 21.09
C ALA A 151 -1.96 -6.32 20.98
N LEU A 152 -1.16 -6.13 22.05
CA LEU A 152 0.25 -6.51 22.02
C LEU A 152 0.45 -8.02 21.97
N LYS A 153 -0.38 -8.77 22.70
CA LYS A 153 -0.37 -10.25 22.66
C LYS A 153 -0.79 -10.75 21.28
N THR A 154 -1.86 -10.18 20.71
CA THR A 154 -2.31 -10.50 19.35
C THR A 154 -1.21 -10.20 18.33
N HIS A 155 -0.55 -9.05 18.41
CA HIS A 155 0.55 -8.69 17.52
C HIS A 155 1.68 -9.73 17.53
N TYR A 156 2.14 -10.17 18.72
CA TYR A 156 3.20 -11.19 18.81
C TYR A 156 2.74 -12.58 18.41
N ASN A 157 1.47 -12.95 18.64
CA ASN A 157 0.91 -14.19 18.12
C ASN A 157 0.91 -14.18 16.58
N ASN A 158 0.46 -13.07 15.98
CA ASN A 158 0.48 -12.88 14.52
C ASN A 158 1.91 -12.91 13.97
N LEU A 159 2.86 -12.24 14.64
CA LEU A 159 4.27 -12.27 14.27
C LEU A 159 4.81 -13.70 14.23
N GLN A 160 4.52 -14.50 15.25
CA GLN A 160 4.93 -15.91 15.28
C GLN A 160 4.25 -16.70 14.16
N TYR A 161 2.93 -16.58 14.02
CA TYR A 161 2.17 -17.26 12.97
C TYR A 161 2.74 -16.97 11.57
N ILE A 162 2.93 -15.69 11.22
CA ILE A 162 3.48 -15.27 9.94
C ILE A 162 4.90 -15.81 9.73
N SER A 163 5.72 -15.79 10.79
CA SER A 163 7.09 -16.31 10.73
C SER A 163 7.14 -17.82 10.47
N ASP A 164 6.20 -18.57 11.03
CA ASP A 164 6.13 -20.02 10.88
C ASP A 164 5.48 -20.41 9.54
N THR A 165 4.44 -19.69 9.10
CA THR A 165 3.71 -19.97 7.85
C THR A 165 4.45 -19.48 6.62
N TRP A 166 4.92 -18.22 6.62
CA TRP A 166 5.46 -17.56 5.43
C TRP A 166 6.99 -17.51 5.38
N GLY A 167 7.67 -17.82 6.47
CA GLY A 167 9.12 -17.91 6.52
C GLY A 167 9.83 -16.65 6.04
N LYS A 168 10.63 -16.76 4.97
CA LYS A 168 11.36 -15.63 4.37
C LYS A 168 10.47 -14.64 3.63
N LYS A 169 9.28 -15.03 3.18
CA LYS A 169 8.30 -14.16 2.52
C LYS A 169 7.79 -13.10 3.52
N GLY A 170 7.50 -13.50 4.76
CA GLY A 170 7.03 -12.60 5.84
C GLY A 170 5.83 -11.78 5.38
N LEU A 171 5.97 -10.44 5.33
CA LEU A 171 4.94 -9.49 4.92
C LEU A 171 5.09 -9.05 3.44
N LEU A 172 5.52 -9.93 2.54
CA LEU A 172 5.86 -9.54 1.18
C LEU A 172 4.65 -9.01 0.40
N ALA A 173 3.58 -9.80 0.34
CA ALA A 173 2.38 -9.38 -0.38
C ALA A 173 1.68 -8.20 0.29
N TRP A 174 1.70 -8.12 1.64
CA TRP A 174 1.19 -6.95 2.37
C TRP A 174 1.78 -5.63 1.86
N ASP A 175 3.09 -5.55 1.70
CA ASP A 175 3.72 -4.32 1.20
C ASP A 175 3.49 -4.11 -0.29
N LEU A 176 3.62 -5.17 -1.12
CA LEU A 176 3.60 -5.02 -2.57
C LEU A 176 2.19 -4.78 -3.12
N CYS A 177 1.15 -5.43 -2.58
CA CYS A 177 -0.23 -5.16 -2.99
C CYS A 177 -0.68 -3.73 -2.61
N ARG A 178 -0.12 -3.14 -1.55
CA ARG A 178 -0.37 -1.73 -1.23
C ARG A 178 0.21 -0.76 -2.26
N ILE A 179 1.24 -1.18 -3.02
CA ILE A 179 1.73 -0.38 -4.16
C ILE A 179 0.65 -0.28 -5.23
N SER A 180 -0.06 -1.38 -5.52
CA SER A 180 -1.18 -1.34 -6.47
C SER A 180 -2.26 -0.36 -6.02
N HIS A 181 -2.65 -0.39 -4.73
CA HIS A 181 -3.61 0.58 -4.21
C HIS A 181 -3.14 2.04 -4.40
N LEU A 182 -1.87 2.33 -4.11
CA LEU A 182 -1.31 3.67 -4.29
C LEU A 182 -1.25 4.08 -5.75
N ALA A 183 -0.85 3.18 -6.66
CA ALA A 183 -0.78 3.43 -8.09
C ALA A 183 -2.18 3.74 -8.66
N GLN A 184 -3.16 2.91 -8.36
CA GLN A 184 -4.53 3.07 -8.81
C GLN A 184 -5.19 4.35 -8.23
N ARG A 185 -5.00 4.62 -6.94
CA ARG A 185 -5.48 5.88 -6.32
C ARG A 185 -4.73 7.10 -6.85
N GLY A 186 -3.44 6.98 -7.13
CA GLY A 186 -2.62 8.03 -7.74
C GLY A 186 -3.07 8.39 -9.15
N TYR A 187 -3.49 7.38 -9.93
CA TYR A 187 -4.12 7.55 -11.24
C TYR A 187 -5.45 8.32 -11.12
N ILE A 188 -6.39 7.88 -10.27
CA ILE A 188 -7.66 8.57 -10.06
C ILE A 188 -7.44 10.00 -9.51
N ALA A 189 -6.43 10.21 -8.66
CA ALA A 189 -6.09 11.52 -8.09
C ALA A 189 -5.43 12.48 -9.11
N ASP A 190 -5.10 11.99 -10.31
CA ASP A 190 -4.39 12.75 -11.35
C ASP A 190 -2.96 13.18 -10.89
N TYR A 191 -2.31 12.33 -10.11
CA TYR A 191 -0.90 12.49 -9.74
C TYR A 191 0.03 11.76 -10.71
N ILE A 192 -0.43 10.69 -11.34
CA ILE A 192 0.23 9.90 -12.37
C ILE A 192 -0.80 9.49 -13.42
N ASN A 193 -0.36 9.31 -14.67
CA ASN A 193 -1.22 8.78 -15.73
C ASN A 193 -1.31 7.24 -15.66
N LEU A 194 -2.09 6.62 -16.55
CA LEU A 194 -2.31 5.17 -16.55
C LEU A 194 -1.02 4.39 -16.81
N ASP A 195 -0.21 4.79 -17.79
CA ASP A 195 1.06 4.12 -18.12
C ASP A 195 2.03 4.17 -16.94
N GLU A 196 2.11 5.30 -16.27
CA GLU A 196 2.95 5.48 -15.08
C GLU A 196 2.44 4.64 -13.90
N ALA A 197 1.11 4.58 -13.73
CA ALA A 197 0.49 3.76 -12.69
C ALA A 197 0.72 2.26 -12.91
N GLN A 198 0.76 1.81 -14.14
CA GLN A 198 1.11 0.43 -14.49
C GLN A 198 2.63 0.19 -14.39
N ALA A 199 3.46 1.12 -14.88
CA ALA A 199 4.91 1.00 -14.80
C ALA A 199 5.44 0.85 -13.36
N VAL A 200 4.83 1.52 -12.38
CA VAL A 200 5.25 1.37 -10.97
C VAL A 200 4.92 0.00 -10.38
N LEU A 201 4.07 -0.78 -11.04
CA LEU A 201 3.71 -2.15 -10.61
C LEU A 201 4.72 -3.20 -11.06
N GLU A 202 5.47 -2.97 -12.13
CA GLU A 202 6.37 -3.94 -12.76
C GLU A 202 7.28 -4.67 -11.75
N PRO A 203 8.08 -3.99 -10.91
CA PRO A 203 8.94 -4.71 -9.96
C PRO A 203 8.18 -5.41 -8.85
N SER A 204 6.96 -4.96 -8.54
CA SER A 204 6.09 -5.57 -7.53
C SER A 204 5.47 -6.86 -8.06
N ALA A 205 4.86 -6.81 -9.24
CA ALA A 205 4.28 -7.96 -9.93
C ALA A 205 5.34 -9.04 -10.19
N SER A 206 6.49 -8.64 -10.75
CA SER A 206 7.64 -9.54 -10.97
C SER A 206 8.10 -10.24 -9.68
N ARG A 207 8.13 -9.51 -8.57
CA ARG A 207 8.55 -10.09 -7.29
C ARG A 207 7.50 -11.01 -6.68
N LEU A 208 6.20 -10.66 -6.78
CA LEU A 208 5.11 -11.53 -6.33
C LEU A 208 5.09 -12.82 -7.13
N ARG A 209 5.12 -12.74 -8.46
CA ARG A 209 5.18 -13.90 -9.36
C ARG A 209 6.33 -14.87 -9.00
N LYS A 210 7.52 -14.34 -8.70
CA LYS A 210 8.68 -15.14 -8.31
C LYS A 210 8.61 -15.73 -6.90
N SER A 211 7.74 -15.23 -6.06
CA SER A 211 7.70 -15.56 -4.62
C SER A 211 6.50 -16.42 -4.24
N PHE A 212 5.43 -16.41 -5.02
CA PHE A 212 4.20 -17.13 -4.77
C PHE A 212 3.80 -17.93 -6.00
N ASP A 213 3.02 -18.99 -5.79
CA ASP A 213 2.63 -19.92 -6.86
C ASP A 213 1.20 -19.67 -7.37
N ASN A 214 0.39 -18.90 -6.62
CA ASN A 214 -1.01 -18.64 -6.91
C ASN A 214 -1.52 -17.39 -6.18
N TRP A 215 -2.75 -16.95 -6.55
CA TRP A 215 -3.40 -15.80 -5.94
C TRP A 215 -3.84 -16.02 -4.51
N ASP A 216 -4.24 -17.24 -4.14
CA ASP A 216 -4.63 -17.55 -2.76
C ASP A 216 -3.49 -17.26 -1.78
N ASP A 217 -2.27 -17.65 -2.13
CA ASP A 217 -1.08 -17.39 -1.31
C ASP A 217 -0.80 -15.89 -1.21
N ILE A 218 -0.91 -15.15 -2.31
CA ILE A 218 -0.70 -13.68 -2.31
C ILE A 218 -1.74 -13.01 -1.41
N VAL A 219 -3.03 -13.33 -1.59
CA VAL A 219 -4.11 -12.69 -0.85
C VAL A 219 -4.06 -13.07 0.63
N ASN A 220 -3.80 -14.35 0.95
CA ASN A 220 -3.64 -14.78 2.34
C ASN A 220 -2.44 -14.11 3.03
N ASN A 221 -1.29 -13.98 2.35
CA ASN A 221 -0.15 -13.24 2.90
C ASN A 221 -0.45 -11.74 3.07
N TRP A 222 -1.26 -11.16 2.18
CA TRP A 222 -1.72 -9.77 2.31
C TRP A 222 -2.68 -9.61 3.51
N LEU A 223 -3.64 -10.53 3.68
CA LEU A 223 -4.58 -10.57 4.82
C LEU A 223 -3.85 -10.73 6.16
N ASP A 224 -2.90 -11.66 6.23
CA ASP A 224 -2.09 -11.88 7.44
C ASP A 224 -1.26 -10.64 7.78
N GLY A 225 -0.74 -9.94 6.77
CA GLY A 225 -0.04 -8.67 6.94
C GLY A 225 -0.95 -7.54 7.43
N TYR A 226 -2.20 -7.52 6.96
CA TYR A 226 -3.22 -6.60 7.49
C TYR A 226 -3.49 -6.89 8.97
N ALA A 227 -3.75 -8.15 9.33
CA ALA A 227 -4.01 -8.57 10.70
C ALA A 227 -2.84 -8.22 11.64
N TYR A 228 -1.60 -8.48 11.20
CA TYR A 228 -0.39 -8.08 11.93
C TYR A 228 -0.32 -6.56 12.17
N SER A 229 -0.58 -5.77 11.12
CA SER A 229 -0.51 -4.32 11.17
C SER A 229 -1.60 -3.69 12.06
N SER A 230 -2.77 -4.32 12.12
CA SER A 230 -3.95 -3.84 12.86
C SER A 230 -4.12 -4.50 14.22
N ALA A 231 -3.22 -5.41 14.60
CA ALA A 231 -3.31 -6.24 15.81
C ALA A 231 -4.67 -6.97 15.93
N ILE A 232 -5.19 -7.46 14.81
CA ILE A 232 -6.38 -8.31 14.72
C ILE A 232 -5.90 -9.76 14.68
N GLU A 233 -6.57 -10.67 15.38
CA GLU A 233 -6.18 -12.07 15.40
C GLU A 233 -6.35 -12.71 14.02
N ILE A 234 -5.27 -13.32 13.49
CA ILE A 234 -5.28 -14.07 12.24
C ILE A 234 -6.17 -15.31 12.43
N ARG A 235 -7.06 -15.55 11.44
CA ARG A 235 -8.05 -16.65 11.48
C ARG A 235 -9.04 -16.57 12.63
N SER A 236 -9.31 -15.36 13.15
CA SER A 236 -10.42 -15.18 14.06
C SER A 236 -11.72 -15.69 13.43
N ILE A 237 -12.55 -16.36 14.24
CA ILE A 237 -13.92 -16.74 13.86
C ILE A 237 -14.91 -15.60 14.13
N GLU A 238 -14.50 -14.59 14.84
CA GLU A 238 -15.32 -13.41 15.13
C GLU A 238 -15.39 -12.51 13.88
N LYS A 239 -16.50 -11.78 13.74
CA LYS A 239 -16.66 -10.81 12.67
C LYS A 239 -15.73 -9.63 12.91
N THR A 240 -14.67 -9.55 12.12
CA THR A 240 -13.63 -8.53 12.19
C THR A 240 -13.39 -7.94 10.80
N ASP A 241 -12.62 -6.88 10.72
CA ASP A 241 -12.16 -6.35 9.43
C ASP A 241 -11.31 -7.36 8.64
N TYR A 242 -10.65 -8.30 9.31
CA TYR A 242 -9.93 -9.39 8.66
C TYR A 242 -10.90 -10.34 7.96
N THR A 243 -11.92 -10.83 8.67
CA THR A 243 -12.93 -11.73 8.10
C THR A 243 -13.75 -11.07 7.00
N SER A 244 -14.10 -9.80 7.14
CA SER A 244 -14.80 -9.04 6.09
C SER A 244 -13.97 -8.96 4.79
N ARG A 245 -12.66 -8.78 4.87
CA ARG A 245 -11.77 -8.80 3.69
C ARG A 245 -11.67 -10.19 3.09
N GLN A 246 -11.65 -11.22 3.90
CA GLN A 246 -11.65 -12.61 3.46
C GLN A 246 -12.97 -12.96 2.74
N GLU A 247 -14.11 -12.54 3.29
CA GLU A 247 -15.43 -12.71 2.66
C GLU A 247 -15.49 -12.01 1.29
N ILE A 248 -14.96 -10.79 1.17
CA ILE A 248 -14.86 -10.09 -0.12
C ILE A 248 -14.00 -10.88 -1.11
N TYR A 249 -12.86 -11.41 -0.69
CA TYR A 249 -12.02 -12.22 -1.56
C TYR A 249 -12.76 -13.46 -2.07
N GLN A 250 -13.41 -14.19 -1.16
CA GLN A 250 -14.20 -15.38 -1.53
C GLN A 250 -15.35 -15.04 -2.48
N LYS A 251 -16.02 -13.92 -2.25
CA LYS A 251 -17.05 -13.41 -3.15
C LYS A 251 -16.50 -13.14 -4.55
N LEU A 252 -15.39 -12.40 -4.65
CA LEU A 252 -14.74 -12.10 -5.92
C LEU A 252 -14.29 -13.35 -6.66
N LEU A 253 -13.80 -14.37 -5.97
CA LEU A 253 -13.46 -15.67 -6.56
C LEU A 253 -14.70 -16.40 -7.12
N SER A 254 -15.82 -16.36 -6.40
CA SER A 254 -17.06 -17.04 -6.82
C SER A 254 -17.78 -16.33 -7.97
N GLU A 255 -17.59 -15.03 -8.11
CA GLU A 255 -18.26 -14.18 -9.09
C GLU A 255 -17.40 -13.89 -10.34
N GLN A 256 -16.12 -14.30 -10.36
CA GLN A 256 -15.26 -14.03 -11.51
C GLN A 256 -15.74 -14.80 -12.76
N LYS A 257 -15.62 -14.12 -13.90
CA LYS A 257 -16.04 -14.67 -15.19
C LYS A 257 -14.89 -15.44 -15.83
N ASP A 258 -15.20 -16.54 -16.52
CA ASP A 258 -14.19 -17.33 -17.25
C ASP A 258 -13.49 -16.52 -18.34
N THR A 259 -14.18 -15.52 -18.91
CA THR A 259 -13.67 -14.69 -20.02
C THR A 259 -12.75 -13.57 -19.58
N ASP A 260 -12.85 -13.12 -18.33
CA ASP A 260 -11.98 -12.06 -17.74
C ASP A 260 -11.85 -12.33 -16.23
N PRO A 261 -11.09 -13.36 -15.84
CA PRO A 261 -10.90 -13.70 -14.45
C PRO A 261 -10.01 -12.68 -13.76
N LEU A 262 -10.51 -12.09 -12.66
CA LEU A 262 -9.76 -11.11 -11.89
C LEU A 262 -8.48 -11.71 -11.26
N PHE A 263 -8.58 -12.97 -10.80
CA PHE A 263 -7.45 -13.72 -10.22
C PHE A 263 -7.00 -14.83 -11.18
N ASP A 264 -6.53 -14.41 -12.37
CA ASP A 264 -6.08 -15.38 -13.39
C ASP A 264 -4.70 -15.95 -13.02
N ASN A 265 -4.65 -17.26 -12.81
CA ASN A 265 -3.40 -17.95 -12.54
C ASN A 265 -2.46 -18.00 -13.75
N LYS A 266 -2.95 -17.79 -14.98
CA LYS A 266 -2.08 -17.66 -16.17
C LYS A 266 -1.08 -16.52 -16.04
N LEU A 267 -1.40 -15.47 -15.26
CA LEU A 267 -0.45 -14.39 -14.97
C LEU A 267 0.85 -14.88 -14.32
N PHE A 268 0.85 -16.03 -13.64
CA PHE A 268 2.07 -16.63 -13.09
C PHE A 268 2.91 -17.36 -14.13
N GLU A 269 2.30 -17.79 -15.24
CA GLU A 269 2.98 -18.50 -16.33
C GLU A 269 3.61 -17.52 -17.32
N GLU A 270 3.03 -16.34 -17.46
CA GLU A 270 3.45 -15.29 -18.40
C GLU A 270 4.56 -14.43 -17.81
N ASP A 271 5.45 -13.93 -18.68
CA ASP A 271 6.41 -12.92 -18.26
C ASP A 271 5.76 -11.57 -18.04
N ILE A 272 6.28 -10.81 -17.07
CA ILE A 272 5.86 -9.42 -16.87
C ILE A 272 6.36 -8.61 -18.07
N ILE A 273 5.44 -8.00 -18.79
CA ILE A 273 5.70 -7.23 -20.00
C ILE A 273 5.76 -5.74 -19.64
N PRO A 274 6.95 -5.09 -19.72
CA PRO A 274 7.06 -3.64 -19.57
C PRO A 274 6.27 -2.90 -20.66
N LEU A 275 5.64 -1.77 -20.34
CA LEU A 275 4.84 -1.01 -21.30
C LEU A 275 5.65 -0.38 -22.42
N GLY A 276 6.96 -0.16 -22.24
CA GLY A 276 7.85 0.45 -23.23
C GLY A 276 7.78 1.98 -23.32
N THR A 277 6.70 2.62 -22.87
CA THR A 277 6.52 4.08 -22.90
C THR A 277 7.15 4.77 -21.68
N VAL A 278 7.09 4.12 -20.52
CA VAL A 278 7.62 4.59 -19.24
C VAL A 278 8.10 3.40 -18.42
N SER A 279 9.12 3.57 -17.58
CA SER A 279 9.64 2.53 -16.70
C SER A 279 9.61 2.95 -15.23
N TYR A 280 9.58 1.96 -14.33
CA TYR A 280 9.73 2.20 -12.89
C TYR A 280 10.98 3.03 -12.58
N ASP A 281 12.12 2.70 -13.20
CA ASP A 281 13.39 3.37 -12.93
C ASP A 281 13.37 4.83 -13.36
N SER A 282 12.78 5.16 -14.52
CA SER A 282 12.64 6.54 -14.98
C SER A 282 11.80 7.38 -13.98
N LEU A 283 10.72 6.83 -13.46
CA LEU A 283 9.89 7.49 -12.45
C LEU A 283 10.64 7.68 -11.12
N MET A 284 11.48 6.72 -10.73
CA MET A 284 12.27 6.83 -9.51
C MET A 284 13.42 7.85 -9.61
N GLU A 285 13.94 8.11 -10.82
CA GLU A 285 14.93 9.19 -11.03
C GLU A 285 14.35 10.59 -10.75
N GLU A 286 13.08 10.83 -11.07
CA GLU A 286 12.42 12.11 -10.79
C GLU A 286 12.50 12.53 -9.31
N ILE A 287 12.48 11.56 -8.40
CA ILE A 287 12.50 11.82 -6.95
C ILE A 287 13.91 11.89 -6.36
N LYS A 288 14.94 11.49 -7.12
CA LYS A 288 16.35 11.64 -6.71
C LYS A 288 16.84 13.08 -6.89
N THR A 289 16.32 13.79 -7.90
CA THR A 289 16.67 15.19 -8.17
C THR A 289 16.07 16.13 -7.13
N THR A 290 16.72 16.27 -6.00
CA THR A 290 16.38 17.29 -5.00
C THR A 290 16.94 18.64 -5.50
N PRO A 291 16.19 19.75 -5.45
CA PRO A 291 16.63 21.05 -5.94
C PRO A 291 17.68 21.69 -5.03
N LYS A 292 18.87 21.10 -4.91
CA LYS A 292 20.05 21.80 -4.36
C LYS A 292 20.59 22.86 -5.35
N ALA A 293 20.27 22.73 -6.63
CA ALA A 293 20.72 23.64 -7.67
C ALA A 293 20.04 25.02 -7.61
N LYS A 294 18.74 25.11 -7.29
CA LYS A 294 18.04 26.41 -7.25
C LYS A 294 18.45 27.30 -6.08
N LYS A 295 18.86 26.75 -4.92
CA LYS A 295 19.36 27.55 -3.79
C LYS A 295 20.75 28.15 -4.04
N LYS A 296 21.59 27.54 -4.87
CA LYS A 296 22.91 28.11 -5.26
C LYS A 296 22.77 29.22 -6.30
N GLN A 297 21.84 29.12 -7.23
CA GLN A 297 21.61 30.16 -8.26
C GLN A 297 20.96 31.41 -7.65
N ASN A 298 19.98 31.29 -6.75
CA ASN A 298 19.39 32.45 -6.08
C ASN A 298 20.39 33.16 -5.15
N LYS A 299 21.23 32.40 -4.43
CA LYS A 299 22.29 33.00 -3.59
C LYS A 299 23.40 33.67 -4.41
N ALA A 300 23.66 33.21 -5.63
CA ALA A 300 24.64 33.84 -6.53
C ALA A 300 24.09 35.11 -7.21
N SER A 301 22.78 35.13 -7.49
CA SER A 301 22.13 36.34 -8.03
C SER A 301 21.92 37.42 -6.95
N GLU A 302 21.57 37.03 -5.72
CA GLU A 302 21.49 37.98 -4.60
C GLU A 302 22.83 38.60 -4.23
N LYS A 303 23.93 37.78 -4.32
CA LYS A 303 25.30 38.31 -4.08
C LYS A 303 25.81 39.21 -5.19
N LYS A 304 25.34 39.05 -6.44
CA LYS A 304 25.66 39.97 -7.54
C LYS A 304 24.85 41.28 -7.45
N MET A 305 23.62 41.25 -6.97
CA MET A 305 22.82 42.46 -6.76
C MET A 305 23.29 43.31 -5.57
N SER A 306 23.84 42.71 -4.50
CA SER A 306 24.39 43.47 -3.38
C SER A 306 25.75 44.11 -3.71
N GLN A 307 26.57 43.52 -4.60
CA GLN A 307 27.86 44.08 -5.01
C GLN A 307 27.73 45.18 -6.09
N GLY A 308 26.58 45.29 -6.78
CA GLY A 308 26.31 46.35 -7.74
C GLY A 308 25.85 47.68 -7.13
N LYS A 309 25.35 47.64 -5.86
CA LYS A 309 24.91 48.88 -5.19
C LYS A 309 25.99 49.66 -4.47
N ASP A 310 27.11 49.00 -4.12
CA ASP A 310 28.24 49.65 -3.43
C ASP A 310 29.23 50.39 -4.39
N SER A 311 29.00 50.27 -5.72
CA SER A 311 29.83 50.95 -6.73
C SER A 311 29.24 52.24 -7.25
N GLU A 312 27.95 52.56 -6.99
CA GLU A 312 27.32 53.84 -7.41
C GLU A 312 27.35 54.96 -6.37
N GLU A 313 27.72 54.67 -5.11
CA GLU A 313 27.71 55.65 -4.02
C GLU A 313 29.06 56.33 -3.78
N LYS A 314 30.06 56.10 -4.68
CA LYS A 314 31.41 56.70 -4.57
C LYS A 314 31.76 57.68 -5.68
N THR A 315 30.77 58.20 -6.41
CA THR A 315 31.01 59.24 -7.42
C THR A 315 29.91 60.31 -7.35
N GLN A 316 29.87 61.01 -6.22
CA GLN A 316 29.35 62.38 -6.06
C GLN A 316 30.18 63.13 -5.02
#